data_1b257235f562971bb3b3d27a79e435ae
#
_entry.id   1b257235f562971bb3b3d27a79e435ae
#
_cell.length_a   1.000
_cell.length_b   1.000
_cell.length_c   1.000
_cell.angle_alpha   90.00
_cell.angle_beta   90.00
_cell.angle_gamma   90.00
#
_symmetry.space_group_name_H-M   'P 1'
#
loop_
_entity.id
_entity.type
_entity.pdbx_description
1 polymer ?
#
loop_
_entity_poly.entity_id
_entity_poly.type
_entity_poly.pdbx_seq_one_letter_code
_entity_poly.pdbx_strand_id
1 'polypeptide(L)'
;IIGQFRDEEEVERAKTLIRTNYRDLQPQSQQGQNPLSLVLKLSELATREIEDNAIKQNLTSLRNRVNELGVSEPLVSRQGKNRIVVELPGVQDTAETKRIIGKTANLEFRLESLDRIGEVFEFRNPEGQGPDARLESSAVITGENVTDARASFDENGRPQVNITLDAKGGWQMGYATRDNVGRRLGVLFIEIRTKLEKSVDESGELVLPPVPFVEKNIISL
;
A
#
# COMPACT_ATOMS: atom_id res chain seq x y z
N ILE A 1 8.13 16.74 -2.98
CA ILE A 1 8.94 16.95 -1.75
C ILE A 1 9.53 18.36 -1.85
N ILE A 2 9.51 19.09 -0.75
CA ILE A 2 10.09 20.44 -0.68
C ILE A 2 11.18 20.41 0.38
N GLY A 3 12.41 20.77 -0.01
CA GLY A 3 13.56 20.95 0.87
C GLY A 3 13.85 22.44 1.06
N GLN A 4 14.27 22.84 2.26
CA GLN A 4 14.80 24.18 2.54
C GLN A 4 16.27 24.08 2.94
N PHE A 5 17.08 25.02 2.47
CA PHE A 5 18.51 25.05 2.63
C PHE A 5 18.95 26.39 3.25
N ARG A 6 20.18 26.46 3.73
CA ARG A 6 20.73 27.64 4.40
C ARG A 6 21.24 28.68 3.43
N ASP A 7 21.78 28.22 2.31
CA ASP A 7 22.37 29.08 1.28
C ASP A 7 22.24 28.46 -0.12
N GLU A 8 22.55 29.25 -1.14
CA GLU A 8 22.44 28.83 -2.53
C GLU A 8 23.47 27.75 -2.92
N GLU A 9 24.63 27.69 -2.25
CA GLU A 9 25.64 26.68 -2.51
C GLU A 9 25.17 25.30 -2.08
N GLU A 10 24.47 25.20 -0.93
CA GLU A 10 23.82 23.95 -0.50
C GLU A 10 22.73 23.52 -1.47
N VAL A 11 21.93 24.45 -2.02
CA VAL A 11 20.91 24.14 -3.04
C VAL A 11 21.56 23.53 -4.29
N GLU A 12 22.65 24.11 -4.81
CA GLU A 12 23.31 23.60 -6.00
C GLU A 12 24.01 22.24 -5.76
N ARG A 13 24.60 22.06 -4.59
CA ARG A 13 25.13 20.74 -4.17
C ARG A 13 24.01 19.70 -4.09
N ALA A 14 22.89 20.05 -3.49
CA ALA A 14 21.72 19.16 -3.40
C ALA A 14 21.20 18.79 -4.80
N LYS A 15 21.03 19.75 -5.70
CA LYS A 15 20.62 19.50 -7.10
C LYS A 15 21.57 18.51 -7.80
N THR A 16 22.88 18.71 -7.63
CA THR A 16 23.90 17.84 -8.23
C THR A 16 23.84 16.42 -7.67
N LEU A 17 23.74 16.27 -6.34
CA LEU A 17 23.63 14.97 -5.69
C LEU A 17 22.35 14.24 -6.11
N ILE A 18 21.22 14.96 -6.21
CA ILE A 18 19.92 14.39 -6.62
C ILE A 18 19.99 13.90 -8.07
N ARG A 19 20.52 14.72 -8.98
CA ARG A 19 20.65 14.33 -10.40
C ARG A 19 21.58 13.12 -10.59
N THR A 20 22.60 12.99 -9.76
CA THR A 20 23.56 11.88 -9.85
C THR A 20 23.03 10.60 -9.26
N ASN A 21 22.37 10.66 -8.08
CA ASN A 21 22.00 9.48 -7.30
C ASN A 21 20.53 9.08 -7.43
N TYR A 22 19.64 10.01 -7.83
CA TYR A 22 18.20 9.81 -7.89
C TYR A 22 17.62 10.23 -9.24
N ARG A 23 17.87 9.41 -10.26
CA ARG A 23 17.46 9.69 -11.66
C ARG A 23 15.95 9.84 -11.84
N ASP A 24 15.18 9.30 -10.92
CA ASP A 24 13.72 9.37 -10.92
C ASP A 24 13.19 10.72 -10.42
N LEU A 25 14.04 11.52 -9.79
CA LEU A 25 13.68 12.82 -9.24
C LEU A 25 14.23 13.95 -10.09
N GLN A 26 13.37 14.93 -10.36
CA GLN A 26 13.74 16.17 -11.04
C GLN A 26 13.66 17.35 -10.07
N PRO A 27 14.81 17.98 -9.76
CA PRO A 27 14.81 19.23 -9.00
C PRO A 27 14.24 20.37 -9.86
N GLN A 28 13.21 21.05 -9.35
CA GLN A 28 12.61 22.23 -9.97
C GLN A 28 12.79 23.45 -9.06
N SER A 29 13.21 24.56 -9.65
CA SER A 29 13.15 25.88 -9.01
C SER A 29 11.81 26.51 -9.39
N GLN A 30 10.97 26.88 -8.42
CA GLN A 30 9.75 27.61 -8.71
C GLN A 30 10.04 29.11 -8.77
N GLN A 31 9.67 29.75 -9.88
CA GLN A 31 9.69 31.20 -9.97
C GLN A 31 8.75 31.81 -8.90
N GLY A 32 9.28 32.71 -8.08
CA GLY A 32 8.51 33.41 -7.05
C GLY A 32 8.53 32.78 -5.65
N GLN A 33 9.22 31.66 -5.44
CA GLN A 33 9.48 31.10 -4.11
C GLN A 33 10.90 31.45 -3.60
N ASN A 34 11.10 31.24 -2.29
CA ASN A 34 12.39 31.43 -1.64
C ASN A 34 13.50 30.71 -2.44
N PRO A 35 14.56 31.41 -2.89
CA PRO A 35 15.66 30.83 -3.65
C PRO A 35 16.39 29.68 -2.90
N LEU A 36 16.23 29.63 -1.59
CA LEU A 36 16.78 28.58 -0.74
C LEU A 36 15.86 27.35 -0.63
N SER A 37 14.79 27.26 -1.43
CA SER A 37 13.90 26.11 -1.49
C SER A 37 14.08 25.30 -2.78
N LEU A 38 14.07 23.98 -2.67
CA LEU A 38 14.14 23.04 -3.79
C LEU A 38 12.90 22.14 -3.79
N VAL A 39 12.19 22.16 -4.90
CA VAL A 39 11.04 21.27 -5.12
C VAL A 39 11.48 20.07 -5.94
N LEU A 40 11.24 18.87 -5.42
CA LEU A 40 11.54 17.62 -6.11
C LEU A 40 10.23 17.02 -6.64
N LYS A 41 10.21 16.74 -7.92
CA LYS A 41 9.12 16.00 -8.59
C LYS A 41 9.67 14.72 -9.20
N LEU A 42 8.80 13.73 -9.37
CA LEU A 42 9.15 12.55 -10.16
C LEU A 42 9.32 12.96 -11.64
N SER A 43 10.28 12.33 -12.30
CA SER A 43 10.43 12.46 -13.75
C SER A 43 9.19 11.87 -14.46
N GLU A 44 8.90 12.35 -15.66
CA GLU A 44 7.80 11.77 -16.46
C GLU A 44 8.02 10.28 -16.74
N LEU A 45 9.27 9.86 -16.94
CA LEU A 45 9.64 8.48 -17.15
C LEU A 45 9.32 7.65 -15.90
N ALA A 46 9.79 8.07 -14.74
CA ALA A 46 9.53 7.38 -13.47
C ALA A 46 8.02 7.32 -13.16
N THR A 47 7.29 8.41 -13.43
CA THR A 47 5.83 8.42 -13.25
C THR A 47 5.17 7.38 -14.15
N ARG A 48 5.55 7.29 -15.43
CA ARG A 48 5.01 6.29 -16.35
C ARG A 48 5.35 4.85 -15.93
N GLU A 49 6.57 4.61 -15.49
CA GLU A 49 6.99 3.30 -15.00
C GLU A 49 6.20 2.86 -13.76
N ILE A 50 5.98 3.79 -12.81
CA ILE A 50 5.15 3.55 -11.63
C ILE A 50 3.71 3.24 -12.03
N GLU A 51 3.11 4.03 -12.94
CA GLU A 51 1.76 3.81 -13.44
C GLU A 51 1.63 2.46 -14.14
N ASP A 52 2.56 2.10 -15.02
CA ASP A 52 2.54 0.84 -15.76
C ASP A 52 2.71 -0.36 -14.84
N ASN A 53 3.61 -0.27 -13.84
CA ASN A 53 3.79 -1.32 -12.85
C ASN A 53 2.55 -1.49 -11.97
N ALA A 54 1.94 -0.38 -11.53
CA ALA A 54 0.70 -0.41 -10.75
C ALA A 54 -0.45 -1.07 -11.55
N ILE A 55 -0.58 -0.76 -12.84
CA ILE A 55 -1.61 -1.39 -13.68
C ILE A 55 -1.33 -2.89 -13.87
N LYS A 56 -0.09 -3.30 -14.13
CA LYS A 56 0.26 -4.72 -14.26
C LYS A 56 -0.07 -5.51 -12.99
N GLN A 57 0.27 -4.96 -11.84
CA GLN A 57 -0.01 -5.57 -10.54
C GLN A 57 -1.53 -5.66 -10.29
N ASN A 58 -2.26 -4.58 -10.55
CA ASN A 58 -3.72 -4.56 -10.42
C ASN A 58 -4.39 -5.57 -11.37
N LEU A 59 -3.91 -5.73 -12.61
CA LEU A 59 -4.40 -6.76 -13.54
C LEU A 59 -4.22 -8.16 -12.97
N THR A 60 -3.05 -8.46 -12.41
CA THR A 60 -2.77 -9.77 -11.79
C THR A 60 -3.67 -10.00 -10.58
N SER A 61 -3.77 -9.02 -9.70
CA SER A 61 -4.63 -9.09 -8.51
C SER A 61 -6.10 -9.28 -8.86
N LEU A 62 -6.60 -8.53 -9.85
CA LEU A 62 -7.99 -8.66 -10.31
C LEU A 62 -8.25 -10.04 -10.94
N ARG A 63 -7.33 -10.57 -11.77
CA ARG A 63 -7.46 -11.92 -12.32
C ARG A 63 -7.55 -12.98 -11.24
N ASN A 64 -6.68 -12.90 -10.23
CA ASN A 64 -6.70 -13.85 -9.12
C ASN A 64 -8.04 -13.82 -8.39
N ARG A 65 -8.54 -12.63 -8.04
CA ARG A 65 -9.84 -12.46 -7.38
C ARG A 65 -11.02 -12.97 -8.19
N VAL A 66 -10.99 -12.73 -9.49
CA VAL A 66 -12.05 -13.18 -10.40
C VAL A 66 -12.01 -14.70 -10.56
N ASN A 67 -10.84 -15.30 -10.61
CA ASN A 67 -10.68 -16.76 -10.65
C ASN A 67 -11.20 -17.42 -9.36
N GLU A 68 -10.99 -16.79 -8.19
CA GLU A 68 -11.54 -17.26 -6.90
C GLU A 68 -13.07 -17.24 -6.86
N LEU A 69 -13.72 -16.38 -7.65
CA LEU A 69 -15.18 -16.34 -7.80
C LEU A 69 -15.74 -17.52 -8.61
N GLY A 70 -14.87 -18.35 -9.21
CA GLY A 70 -15.29 -19.50 -10.02
C GLY A 70 -16.02 -19.13 -11.32
N VAL A 71 -15.83 -17.90 -11.80
CA VAL A 71 -16.44 -17.44 -13.06
C VAL A 71 -15.74 -18.12 -14.23
N SER A 72 -16.52 -18.70 -15.14
CA SER A 72 -15.99 -19.31 -16.37
C SER A 72 -15.54 -18.22 -17.34
N GLU A 73 -14.30 -18.33 -17.81
CA GLU A 73 -13.72 -17.49 -18.86
C GLU A 73 -13.81 -15.96 -18.58
N PRO A 74 -13.32 -15.48 -17.43
CA PRO A 74 -13.32 -14.06 -17.15
C PRO A 74 -12.34 -13.33 -18.04
N LEU A 75 -12.72 -12.15 -18.54
CA LEU A 75 -11.82 -11.28 -19.29
C LEU A 75 -11.37 -10.11 -18.41
N VAL A 76 -10.07 -10.01 -18.16
CA VAL A 76 -9.47 -8.87 -17.45
C VAL A 76 -8.41 -8.26 -18.34
N SER A 77 -8.66 -7.05 -18.82
CA SER A 77 -7.79 -6.37 -19.79
C SER A 77 -7.56 -4.90 -19.45
N ARG A 78 -6.39 -4.38 -19.87
CA ARG A 78 -6.11 -2.94 -19.79
C ARG A 78 -6.79 -2.23 -20.94
N GLN A 79 -7.48 -1.14 -20.64
CA GLN A 79 -8.07 -0.24 -21.63
C GLN A 79 -7.47 1.17 -21.50
N GLY A 80 -6.67 1.57 -22.48
CA GLY A 80 -5.98 2.86 -22.46
C GLY A 80 -4.87 2.92 -21.40
N LYS A 81 -4.62 4.11 -20.85
CA LYS A 81 -3.50 4.33 -19.93
C LYS A 81 -3.78 3.87 -18.49
N ASN A 82 -4.97 4.14 -17.99
CA ASN A 82 -5.30 4.06 -16.55
C ASN A 82 -6.64 3.37 -16.25
N ARG A 83 -7.16 2.57 -17.19
CA ARG A 83 -8.39 1.79 -16.98
C ARG A 83 -8.13 0.31 -17.12
N ILE A 84 -8.85 -0.47 -16.31
CA ILE A 84 -8.94 -1.93 -16.42
C ILE A 84 -10.41 -2.26 -16.61
N VAL A 85 -10.68 -3.11 -17.60
CA VAL A 85 -12.01 -3.65 -17.86
C VAL A 85 -12.04 -5.08 -17.39
N VAL A 86 -13.09 -5.42 -16.64
CA VAL A 86 -13.37 -6.76 -16.14
C VAL A 86 -14.73 -7.18 -16.68
N GLU A 87 -14.75 -8.24 -17.46
CA GLU A 87 -15.98 -8.84 -17.99
C GLU A 87 -16.17 -10.22 -17.35
N LEU A 88 -17.36 -10.44 -16.80
CA LEU A 88 -17.67 -11.62 -16.02
C LEU A 88 -18.95 -12.27 -16.58
N PRO A 89 -18.81 -13.14 -17.59
CA PRO A 89 -19.96 -13.83 -18.16
C PRO A 89 -20.67 -14.70 -17.13
N GLY A 90 -22.02 -14.71 -17.14
CA GLY A 90 -22.81 -15.61 -16.30
C GLY A 90 -22.94 -15.24 -14.83
N VAL A 91 -22.41 -14.10 -14.40
CA VAL A 91 -22.55 -13.62 -12.99
C VAL A 91 -23.98 -13.14 -12.76
N GLN A 92 -24.66 -13.77 -11.78
CA GLN A 92 -26.02 -13.42 -11.40
C GLN A 92 -26.06 -12.32 -10.32
N ASP A 93 -25.15 -12.37 -9.33
CA ASP A 93 -25.04 -11.35 -8.29
C ASP A 93 -23.89 -10.38 -8.60
N THR A 94 -24.26 -9.27 -9.24
CA THR A 94 -23.32 -8.20 -9.60
C THR A 94 -22.90 -7.36 -8.39
N ALA A 95 -23.70 -7.30 -7.31
CA ALA A 95 -23.40 -6.51 -6.14
C ALA A 95 -22.31 -7.18 -5.31
N GLU A 96 -22.44 -8.47 -5.06
CA GLU A 96 -21.43 -9.27 -4.34
C GLU A 96 -20.11 -9.31 -5.13
N THR A 97 -20.19 -9.51 -6.43
CA THR A 97 -19.02 -9.49 -7.31
C THR A 97 -18.29 -8.16 -7.27
N LYS A 98 -19.00 -7.04 -7.35
CA LYS A 98 -18.41 -5.70 -7.19
C LYS A 98 -17.76 -5.53 -5.83
N ARG A 99 -18.38 -6.06 -4.77
CA ARG A 99 -17.84 -5.99 -3.40
C ARG A 99 -16.51 -6.74 -3.28
N ILE A 100 -16.40 -7.93 -3.89
CA ILE A 100 -15.19 -8.75 -3.84
C ILE A 100 -14.07 -8.13 -4.69
N ILE A 101 -14.38 -7.73 -5.92
CA ILE A 101 -13.41 -7.10 -6.82
C ILE A 101 -12.94 -5.74 -6.29
N GLY A 102 -13.86 -4.97 -5.71
CA GLY A 102 -13.60 -3.61 -5.23
C GLY A 102 -12.89 -3.52 -3.89
N LYS A 103 -12.64 -4.64 -3.20
CA LYS A 103 -11.84 -4.62 -1.97
C LYS A 103 -10.43 -4.15 -2.28
N THR A 104 -10.08 -2.97 -1.79
CA THR A 104 -8.72 -2.44 -1.85
C THR A 104 -8.14 -2.49 -0.45
N ALA A 105 -7.05 -3.24 -0.30
CA ALA A 105 -6.32 -3.27 0.94
C ALA A 105 -4.83 -3.34 0.64
N ASN A 106 -4.06 -2.60 1.42
CA ASN A 106 -2.61 -2.70 1.41
C ASN A 106 -2.17 -3.54 2.61
N LEU A 107 -1.13 -4.34 2.40
CA LEU A 107 -0.46 -5.05 3.47
C LEU A 107 0.88 -4.39 3.73
N GLU A 108 1.23 -4.28 5.00
CA GLU A 108 2.56 -3.91 5.45
C GLU A 108 3.04 -4.91 6.49
N PHE A 109 4.28 -5.34 6.34
CA PHE A 109 4.94 -6.23 7.28
C PHE A 109 5.90 -5.37 8.10
N ARG A 110 5.63 -5.25 9.40
CA ARG A 110 6.39 -4.39 10.31
C ARG A 110 6.86 -5.16 11.52
N LEU A 111 8.10 -4.89 11.95
CA LEU A 111 8.61 -5.45 13.20
C LEU A 111 7.90 -4.81 14.41
N GLU A 112 7.71 -5.60 15.46
CA GLU A 112 7.28 -5.06 16.76
C GLU A 112 8.33 -4.12 17.31
N SER A 113 7.92 -2.94 17.79
CA SER A 113 8.84 -1.97 18.37
C SER A 113 9.27 -2.39 19.76
N LEU A 114 10.58 -2.49 20.00
CA LEU A 114 11.17 -2.79 21.30
C LEU A 114 11.26 -1.55 22.19
N ASP A 115 11.44 -0.38 21.61
CA ASP A 115 11.71 0.88 22.32
C ASP A 115 10.45 1.65 22.73
N ARG A 116 9.27 1.04 22.60
CA ARG A 116 7.99 1.70 22.79
C ARG A 116 7.78 2.95 21.91
N ILE A 117 8.59 3.11 20.89
CA ILE A 117 8.48 4.12 19.84
C ILE A 117 7.75 3.47 18.67
N GLY A 118 6.76 4.16 18.09
CA GLY A 118 5.98 3.65 16.98
C GLY A 118 4.48 3.74 17.22
N GLU A 119 3.73 3.42 16.19
CA GLU A 119 2.27 3.47 16.21
C GLU A 119 1.71 2.22 16.90
N VAL A 120 0.71 2.41 17.78
CA VAL A 120 0.00 1.29 18.42
C VAL A 120 -1.17 0.89 17.55
N PHE A 121 -1.27 -0.39 17.26
CA PHE A 121 -2.37 -0.96 16.49
C PHE A 121 -3.12 -1.98 17.32
N GLU A 122 -4.43 -1.97 17.19
CA GLU A 122 -5.28 -3.00 17.77
C GLU A 122 -5.08 -4.32 17.01
N PHE A 123 -4.87 -5.39 17.75
CA PHE A 123 -4.84 -6.73 17.20
C PHE A 123 -6.28 -7.30 17.15
N ARG A 124 -6.86 -7.32 15.98
CA ARG A 124 -8.17 -7.94 15.76
C ARG A 124 -8.00 -9.41 15.38
N ASN A 125 -7.96 -10.27 16.39
CA ASN A 125 -8.15 -11.70 16.20
C ASN A 125 -9.65 -12.00 15.96
N PRO A 126 -10.03 -12.91 15.03
CA PRO A 126 -11.40 -13.42 14.91
C PRO A 126 -11.97 -13.97 16.23
N GLU A 127 -11.11 -14.41 17.14
CA GLU A 127 -11.49 -14.85 18.50
C GLU A 127 -11.62 -13.69 19.52
N GLY A 128 -11.39 -12.45 19.08
CA GLY A 128 -11.85 -11.25 19.79
C GLY A 128 -10.91 -10.65 20.83
N GLN A 129 -9.76 -11.22 21.16
CA GLN A 129 -8.84 -10.65 22.16
C GLN A 129 -7.38 -11.02 21.90
N GLY A 130 -6.64 -10.06 21.40
CA GLY A 130 -5.19 -10.06 21.42
C GLY A 130 -4.69 -8.77 22.07
N PRO A 131 -3.50 -8.74 22.69
CA PRO A 131 -2.93 -7.51 23.18
C PRO A 131 -2.60 -6.57 22.01
N ASP A 132 -2.87 -5.27 22.20
CA ASP A 132 -2.40 -4.26 21.26
C ASP A 132 -0.90 -4.42 21.04
N ALA A 133 -0.49 -4.29 19.80
CA ALA A 133 0.92 -4.34 19.45
C ALA A 133 1.41 -3.00 18.95
N ARG A 134 2.60 -2.63 19.39
CA ARG A 134 3.31 -1.46 18.88
C ARG A 134 4.25 -1.90 17.77
N LEU A 135 4.06 -1.37 16.58
CA LEU A 135 4.88 -1.68 15.42
C LEU A 135 5.79 -0.50 15.08
N GLU A 136 6.93 -0.79 14.46
CA GLU A 136 7.81 0.23 13.92
C GLU A 136 7.10 1.02 12.80
N SER A 137 7.49 2.30 12.66
CA SER A 137 6.89 3.19 11.67
C SER A 137 7.25 2.79 10.23
N SER A 138 8.37 2.09 10.03
CA SER A 138 8.81 1.61 8.72
C SER A 138 8.34 0.19 8.45
N ALA A 139 7.81 -0.06 7.26
CA ALA A 139 7.52 -1.41 6.79
C ALA A 139 8.81 -2.11 6.32
N VAL A 140 8.97 -3.37 6.68
CA VAL A 140 10.03 -4.25 6.14
C VAL A 140 9.77 -4.55 4.67
N ILE A 141 8.54 -4.96 4.37
CA ILE A 141 8.00 -5.16 3.01
C ILE A 141 6.54 -4.74 2.98
N THR A 142 6.02 -4.55 1.78
CA THR A 142 4.61 -4.24 1.53
C THR A 142 3.94 -5.34 0.70
N GLY A 143 2.63 -5.27 0.55
CA GLY A 143 1.88 -6.18 -0.32
C GLY A 143 2.34 -6.15 -1.78
N GLU A 144 3.03 -5.11 -2.22
CA GLU A 144 3.64 -5.04 -3.55
C GLU A 144 4.71 -6.10 -3.78
N ASN A 145 5.36 -6.55 -2.72
CA ASN A 145 6.38 -7.59 -2.78
C ASN A 145 5.78 -9.00 -2.72
N VAL A 146 4.47 -9.15 -2.47
CA VAL A 146 3.78 -10.44 -2.40
C VAL A 146 3.32 -10.84 -3.80
N THR A 147 3.86 -11.93 -4.32
CA THR A 147 3.52 -12.46 -5.66
C THR A 147 2.45 -13.54 -5.62
N ASP A 148 2.33 -14.26 -4.49
CA ASP A 148 1.32 -15.29 -4.28
C ASP A 148 1.00 -15.44 -2.78
N ALA A 149 -0.23 -15.84 -2.45
CA ALA A 149 -0.66 -16.11 -1.09
C ALA A 149 -1.66 -17.27 -1.10
N ARG A 150 -1.39 -18.31 -0.31
CA ARG A 150 -2.21 -19.52 -0.24
C ARG A 150 -2.52 -19.90 1.19
N ALA A 151 -3.80 -20.14 1.46
CA ALA A 151 -4.22 -20.73 2.73
C ALA A 151 -3.75 -22.19 2.81
N SER A 152 -3.25 -22.60 3.97
CA SER A 152 -2.83 -23.98 4.27
C SER A 152 -3.01 -24.27 5.75
N PHE A 153 -2.53 -25.42 6.19
CA PHE A 153 -2.48 -25.80 7.60
C PHE A 153 -1.05 -26.14 7.98
N ASP A 154 -0.66 -25.79 9.20
CA ASP A 154 0.63 -26.21 9.76
C ASP A 154 0.62 -27.70 10.16
N GLU A 155 1.75 -28.20 10.66
CA GLU A 155 1.91 -29.61 11.10
C GLU A 155 0.98 -29.97 12.26
N ASN A 156 0.45 -28.98 12.98
CA ASN A 156 -0.48 -29.15 14.10
C ASN A 156 -1.96 -28.95 13.69
N GLY A 157 -2.23 -28.78 12.38
CA GLY A 157 -3.57 -28.54 11.85
C GLY A 157 -4.11 -27.13 12.07
N ARG A 158 -3.25 -26.16 12.42
CA ARG A 158 -3.65 -24.77 12.57
C ARG A 158 -3.67 -24.05 11.21
N PRO A 159 -4.66 -23.22 10.94
CA PRO A 159 -4.70 -22.47 9.70
C PRO A 159 -3.51 -21.50 9.60
N GLN A 160 -2.86 -21.48 8.44
CA GLN A 160 -1.78 -20.56 8.10
C GLN A 160 -1.95 -20.02 6.69
N VAL A 161 -1.25 -18.95 6.38
CA VAL A 161 -1.14 -18.41 5.02
C VAL A 161 0.31 -18.44 4.59
N ASN A 162 0.60 -19.18 3.54
CA ASN A 162 1.90 -19.19 2.89
C ASN A 162 1.97 -18.07 1.88
N ILE A 163 2.95 -17.19 2.00
CA ILE A 163 3.19 -16.09 1.06
C ILE A 163 4.46 -16.34 0.26
N THR A 164 4.43 -16.00 -1.02
CA THR A 164 5.60 -15.98 -1.89
C THR A 164 5.96 -14.52 -2.18
N LEU A 165 7.21 -14.19 -2.01
CA LEU A 165 7.73 -12.84 -2.24
C LEU A 165 8.47 -12.75 -3.58
N ASP A 166 8.50 -11.57 -4.17
CA ASP A 166 9.41 -11.27 -5.25
C ASP A 166 10.88 -11.26 -4.77
N ALA A 167 11.84 -11.15 -5.69
CA ALA A 167 13.26 -11.16 -5.36
C ALA A 167 13.66 -10.03 -4.39
N LYS A 168 13.07 -8.83 -4.55
CA LYS A 168 13.33 -7.67 -3.70
C LYS A 168 12.77 -7.89 -2.30
N GLY A 169 11.51 -8.31 -2.20
CA GLY A 169 10.85 -8.60 -0.91
C GLY A 169 11.52 -9.74 -0.16
N GLY A 170 11.93 -10.79 -0.87
CA GLY A 170 12.69 -11.90 -0.28
C GLY A 170 14.02 -11.45 0.32
N TRP A 171 14.75 -10.60 -0.39
CA TRP A 171 16.00 -10.02 0.13
C TRP A 171 15.75 -9.12 1.35
N GLN A 172 14.77 -8.21 1.28
CA GLN A 172 14.44 -7.31 2.39
C GLN A 172 13.97 -8.08 3.64
N MET A 173 13.10 -9.07 3.46
CA MET A 173 12.62 -9.91 4.54
C MET A 173 13.76 -10.72 5.16
N GLY A 174 14.61 -11.36 4.34
CA GLY A 174 15.77 -12.11 4.80
C GLY A 174 16.77 -11.25 5.58
N TYR A 175 17.01 -10.02 5.14
CA TYR A 175 17.86 -9.08 5.86
C TYR A 175 17.26 -8.67 7.20
N ALA A 176 15.98 -8.32 7.22
CA ALA A 176 15.30 -7.88 8.44
C ALA A 176 15.17 -9.01 9.47
N THR A 177 14.85 -10.23 9.03
CA THR A 177 14.64 -11.36 9.95
C THR A 177 15.94 -11.93 10.51
N ARG A 178 17.05 -11.86 9.76
CA ARG A 178 18.36 -12.35 10.19
C ARG A 178 18.78 -11.75 11.54
N ASP A 179 18.60 -10.45 11.70
CA ASP A 179 19.07 -9.71 12.86
C ASP A 179 17.95 -9.53 13.93
N ASN A 180 16.75 -10.10 13.67
CA ASN A 180 15.57 -9.98 14.53
C ASN A 180 14.91 -11.34 14.87
N VAL A 181 15.72 -12.40 14.97
CA VAL A 181 15.22 -13.73 15.33
C VAL A 181 14.55 -13.71 16.70
N GLY A 182 13.33 -14.24 16.79
CA GLY A 182 12.52 -14.26 18.02
C GLY A 182 11.72 -12.98 18.27
N ARG A 183 11.89 -11.96 17.43
CA ARG A 183 11.08 -10.75 17.47
C ARG A 183 9.80 -10.95 16.65
N ARG A 184 8.69 -10.42 17.13
CA ARG A 184 7.41 -10.56 16.42
C ARG A 184 7.37 -9.66 15.17
N LEU A 185 6.74 -10.18 14.13
CA LEU A 185 6.48 -9.48 12.88
C LEU A 185 4.97 -9.32 12.71
N GLY A 186 4.48 -8.09 12.77
CA GLY A 186 3.07 -7.79 12.57
C GLY A 186 2.74 -7.64 11.09
N VAL A 187 1.63 -8.23 10.67
CA VAL A 187 1.03 -7.99 9.35
C VAL A 187 -0.10 -6.99 9.52
N LEU A 188 0.12 -5.79 9.02
CA LEU A 188 -0.82 -4.69 9.08
C LEU A 188 -1.68 -4.66 7.82
N PHE A 189 -2.98 -4.77 7.99
CA PHE A 189 -3.98 -4.63 6.94
C PHE A 189 -4.49 -3.20 6.92
N ILE A 190 -4.31 -2.51 5.80
CA ILE A 190 -4.66 -1.11 5.62
C ILE A 190 -5.78 -1.04 4.60
N GLU A 191 -6.95 -0.60 5.02
CA GLU A 191 -8.14 -0.49 4.18
C GLU A 191 -8.64 0.97 4.15
N ILE A 192 -9.01 1.44 2.97
CA ILE A 192 -9.71 2.72 2.82
C ILE A 192 -11.21 2.42 2.91
N ARG A 193 -11.83 2.92 3.98
CA ARG A 193 -13.28 2.84 4.20
C ARG A 193 -13.92 4.21 4.03
N THR A 194 -15.21 4.21 3.85
CA THR A 194 -16.01 5.43 3.76
C THR A 194 -16.95 5.49 4.95
N LYS A 195 -16.92 6.61 5.67
CA LYS A 195 -17.90 6.92 6.71
C LYS A 195 -18.76 8.11 6.27
N LEU A 196 -20.00 8.14 6.73
CA LEU A 196 -20.83 9.32 6.59
C LEU A 196 -20.48 10.29 7.69
N GLU A 197 -20.04 11.47 7.34
CA GLU A 197 -19.67 12.52 8.31
C GLU A 197 -20.62 13.71 8.18
N LYS A 198 -21.13 14.19 9.33
CA LYS A 198 -22.02 15.36 9.34
C LYS A 198 -21.24 16.59 8.92
N SER A 199 -21.68 17.25 7.87
CA SER A 199 -21.19 18.54 7.44
C SER A 199 -22.36 19.46 7.12
N VAL A 200 -22.10 20.75 7.01
CA VAL A 200 -23.09 21.75 6.60
C VAL A 200 -22.71 22.18 5.19
N ASP A 201 -23.64 22.11 4.26
CA ASP A 201 -23.43 22.56 2.88
C ASP A 201 -23.42 24.11 2.77
N GLU A 202 -23.21 24.62 1.57
CA GLU A 202 -23.19 26.07 1.30
C GLU A 202 -24.52 26.78 1.58
N SER A 203 -25.63 26.00 1.69
CA SER A 203 -26.96 26.53 2.01
C SER A 203 -27.27 26.52 3.52
N GLY A 204 -26.38 25.96 4.34
CA GLY A 204 -26.55 25.80 5.78
C GLY A 204 -27.34 24.54 6.18
N GLU A 205 -27.61 23.62 5.25
CA GLU A 205 -28.33 22.38 5.51
C GLU A 205 -27.36 21.27 5.94
N LEU A 206 -27.79 20.43 6.91
CA LEU A 206 -27.02 19.28 7.38
C LEU A 206 -27.00 18.19 6.33
N VAL A 207 -25.83 17.90 5.79
CA VAL A 207 -25.58 16.83 4.83
C VAL A 207 -24.66 15.75 5.43
N LEU A 208 -24.76 14.54 4.91
CA LEU A 208 -23.95 13.41 5.31
C LEU A 208 -23.11 12.93 4.10
N PRO A 209 -22.10 13.70 3.66
CA PRO A 209 -21.26 13.25 2.57
C PRO A 209 -20.41 12.05 2.97
N PRO A 210 -20.14 11.13 2.04
CA PRO A 210 -19.21 10.05 2.27
C PRO A 210 -17.77 10.58 2.32
N VAL A 211 -17.11 10.41 3.47
CA VAL A 211 -15.71 10.81 3.66
C VAL A 211 -14.83 9.58 3.77
N PRO A 212 -13.79 9.44 2.93
CA PRO A 212 -12.86 8.32 3.03
C PRO A 212 -12.00 8.46 4.29
N PHE A 213 -11.75 7.34 4.97
CA PHE A 213 -10.79 7.25 6.06
C PHE A 213 -9.97 5.96 5.95
N VAL A 214 -8.77 5.98 6.53
CA VAL A 214 -7.88 4.83 6.52
C VAL A 214 -8.07 4.05 7.81
N GLU A 215 -8.43 2.78 7.70
CA GLU A 215 -8.47 1.84 8.82
C GLU A 215 -7.26 0.92 8.74
N LYS A 216 -6.55 0.77 9.86
CA LYS A 216 -5.35 -0.07 9.96
C LYS A 216 -5.55 -1.07 11.09
N ASN A 217 -5.45 -2.34 10.78
CA ASN A 217 -5.62 -3.43 11.76
C ASN A 217 -4.49 -4.45 11.60
N ILE A 218 -3.96 -4.94 12.72
CA ILE A 218 -3.08 -6.10 12.68
C ILE A 218 -3.92 -7.35 12.47
N ILE A 219 -3.54 -8.16 11.49
CA ILE A 219 -4.21 -9.43 11.16
C ILE A 219 -3.36 -10.65 11.53
N SER A 220 -2.07 -10.47 11.78
CA SER A 220 -1.15 -11.51 12.27
C SER A 220 0.00 -10.86 13.05
N LEU A 221 0.48 -11.54 14.09
CA LEU A 221 1.57 -11.05 14.93
C LEU A 221 2.49 -12.21 15.36
#